data_3cc9083d4fcd86a5aed3b6db8e4ba200
#
_entry.id   3cc9083d4fcd86a5aed3b6db8e4ba200
#
_cell.length_a   1.000
_cell.length_b   1.000
_cell.length_c   1.000
_cell.angle_alpha   90.00
_cell.angle_beta   90.00
_cell.angle_gamma   90.00
#
_symmetry.space_group_name_H-M   'P 1'
#
loop_
_entity.id
_entity.type
_entity.pdbx_description
1 polymer ?
#
loop_
_entity_poly.entity_id
_entity_poly.type
_entity_poly.pdbx_seq_one_letter_code
_entity_poly.pdbx_strand_id
1 'polypeptide(L)'
;MKKNSKRFFVFVIAALLCAAAYFAWVYFDGREEKVSYVDLWNCVEAGDVASVKFDGDVIHFSTRASPVKFKTQNPNSPLLQEELMKRAIEVTVAKDDAEIISLIFDAIFYLFFFGVIIIAFRKFISPNTFKVVHKTGVKFDDVVGMDKFKRDMVQVMEIMKKPAEYAKRGIRMPKGILLEGEPGNGKTLFAKALAGEAKINFIPAKATDFESMFMAIGPLKVKLLFKKARRRAPCIVFIDEFDGIGTIRNYNGSALETENTRIVTALLNELDGFEASKGVLVIAATNSIKALDPALIRPGRFDAKLTVPYPDEAARRQLVEMYSRGKQPAAECSPENLAREFQGFSCAKIESVLNNAALRAGQEGRAEFTLEDVRAACSEVE
;
A
#
# COMPACT_ATOMS: atom_id res chain seq x y z
N MET A 1 -13.97 -5.22 -1.81
CA MET A 1 -12.97 -5.01 -2.88
C MET A 1 -13.10 -5.93 -4.10
N LYS A 2 -13.64 -7.15 -3.99
CA LYS A 2 -13.80 -8.09 -5.14
C LYS A 2 -14.79 -7.64 -6.26
N LYS A 3 -15.77 -6.77 -5.95
CA LYS A 3 -16.82 -6.39 -6.93
C LYS A 3 -16.35 -5.37 -7.99
N ASN A 4 -15.40 -4.48 -7.64
CA ASN A 4 -14.86 -3.48 -8.59
C ASN A 4 -13.80 -4.06 -9.53
N SER A 5 -13.06 -5.09 -9.11
CA SER A 5 -12.09 -5.79 -9.96
C SER A 5 -12.79 -6.57 -11.09
N LYS A 6 -13.94 -7.19 -10.81
CA LYS A 6 -14.73 -7.89 -11.84
C LYS A 6 -15.28 -6.93 -12.90
N ARG A 7 -15.75 -5.75 -12.50
CA ARG A 7 -16.27 -4.73 -13.45
C ARG A 7 -15.15 -4.18 -14.35
N PHE A 8 -13.95 -3.97 -13.79
CA PHE A 8 -12.78 -3.55 -14.58
C PHE A 8 -12.38 -4.62 -15.61
N PHE A 9 -12.36 -5.90 -15.20
CA PHE A 9 -12.03 -7.02 -16.10
C PHE A 9 -13.07 -7.16 -17.22
N VAL A 10 -14.36 -6.97 -16.93
CA VAL A 10 -15.44 -6.98 -17.92
C VAL A 10 -15.28 -5.82 -18.90
N PHE A 11 -14.88 -4.63 -18.44
CA PHE A 11 -14.65 -3.47 -19.31
C PHE A 11 -13.46 -3.68 -20.26
N VAL A 12 -12.37 -4.27 -19.78
CA VAL A 12 -11.19 -4.61 -20.60
C VAL A 12 -11.53 -5.67 -21.65
N ILE A 13 -12.28 -6.70 -21.27
CA ILE A 13 -12.74 -7.75 -22.21
C ILE A 13 -13.68 -7.15 -23.27
N ALA A 14 -14.60 -6.27 -22.89
CA ALA A 14 -15.49 -5.60 -23.83
C ALA A 14 -14.71 -4.72 -24.82
N ALA A 15 -13.72 -3.95 -24.35
CA ALA A 15 -12.86 -3.14 -25.21
C ALA A 15 -12.03 -4.00 -26.19
N LEU A 16 -11.50 -5.14 -25.74
CA LEU A 16 -10.78 -6.10 -26.61
C LEU A 16 -11.70 -6.74 -27.64
N LEU A 17 -12.94 -7.06 -27.29
CA LEU A 17 -13.94 -7.60 -28.20
C LEU A 17 -14.35 -6.58 -29.26
N CYS A 18 -14.54 -5.31 -28.88
CA CYS A 18 -14.80 -4.22 -29.81
C CYS A 18 -13.63 -3.99 -30.78
N ALA A 19 -12.39 -4.02 -30.28
CA ALA A 19 -11.21 -3.93 -31.13
C ALA A 19 -11.09 -5.12 -32.10
N ALA A 20 -11.33 -6.34 -31.63
CA ALA A 20 -11.31 -7.53 -32.45
C ALA A 20 -12.42 -7.51 -33.52
N ALA A 21 -13.63 -7.05 -33.18
CA ALA A 21 -14.74 -6.89 -34.14
C ALA A 21 -14.42 -5.82 -35.19
N TYR A 22 -13.78 -4.73 -34.80
CA TYR A 22 -13.32 -3.69 -35.73
C TYR A 22 -12.22 -4.21 -36.65
N PHE A 23 -11.21 -4.92 -36.14
CA PHE A 23 -10.19 -5.55 -37.00
C PHE A 23 -10.77 -6.61 -37.94
N ALA A 24 -11.73 -7.39 -37.48
CA ALA A 24 -12.45 -8.36 -38.33
C ALA A 24 -13.23 -7.63 -39.43
N TRP A 25 -13.93 -6.55 -39.09
CA TRP A 25 -14.69 -5.77 -40.08
C TRP A 25 -13.77 -5.18 -41.16
N VAL A 26 -12.66 -4.53 -40.76
CA VAL A 26 -11.65 -3.99 -41.67
C VAL A 26 -11.03 -5.09 -42.54
N TYR A 27 -10.78 -6.28 -41.96
CA TYR A 27 -10.20 -7.41 -42.70
C TYR A 27 -11.19 -8.00 -43.73
N PHE A 28 -12.50 -8.06 -43.41
CA PHE A 28 -13.52 -8.61 -44.31
C PHE A 28 -14.00 -7.60 -45.36
N ASP A 29 -14.04 -6.29 -45.04
CA ASP A 29 -14.44 -5.23 -45.99
C ASP A 29 -13.34 -4.91 -47.01
N GLY A 30 -12.11 -5.33 -46.75
CA GLY A 30 -10.90 -5.03 -47.53
C GLY A 30 -10.56 -6.03 -48.63
N ARG A 31 -11.50 -6.85 -49.13
CA ARG A 31 -11.24 -7.71 -50.32
C ARG A 31 -11.40 -6.93 -51.62
N GLU A 32 -10.49 -5.98 -51.82
CA GLU A 32 -10.34 -5.28 -53.10
C GLU A 32 -9.21 -5.93 -53.91
N GLU A 33 -9.45 -6.19 -55.18
CA GLU A 33 -8.44 -6.76 -56.07
C GLU A 33 -7.51 -5.67 -56.57
N LYS A 34 -6.22 -5.89 -56.42
CA LYS A 34 -5.20 -4.91 -56.80
C LYS A 34 -4.90 -5.09 -58.30
N VAL A 35 -5.22 -4.07 -59.10
CA VAL A 35 -5.04 -4.08 -60.56
C VAL A 35 -4.08 -2.95 -60.97
N SER A 36 -3.56 -3.03 -62.19
CA SER A 36 -2.69 -1.97 -62.70
C SER A 36 -3.51 -0.73 -63.11
N TYR A 37 -2.84 0.41 -63.19
CA TYR A 37 -3.48 1.63 -63.69
C TYR A 37 -3.95 1.50 -65.15
N VAL A 38 -3.23 0.69 -65.95
CA VAL A 38 -3.59 0.38 -67.33
C VAL A 38 -4.92 -0.39 -67.44
N ASP A 39 -5.15 -1.31 -66.50
CA ASP A 39 -6.41 -2.07 -66.46
C ASP A 39 -7.60 -1.16 -66.10
N LEU A 40 -7.43 -0.21 -65.19
CA LEU A 40 -8.44 0.82 -64.95
C LEU A 40 -8.76 1.59 -66.24
N TRP A 41 -7.72 2.00 -66.98
CA TRP A 41 -7.90 2.78 -68.19
C TRP A 41 -8.58 1.98 -69.29
N ASN A 42 -8.27 0.71 -69.46
CA ASN A 42 -8.94 -0.19 -70.35
C ASN A 42 -10.45 -0.35 -70.01
N CYS A 43 -10.79 -0.46 -68.71
CA CYS A 43 -12.18 -0.48 -68.26
C CYS A 43 -12.89 0.85 -68.51
N VAL A 44 -12.20 1.99 -68.38
CA VAL A 44 -12.75 3.31 -68.70
C VAL A 44 -13.03 3.47 -70.20
N GLU A 45 -12.12 3.01 -71.06
CA GLU A 45 -12.32 3.03 -72.50
C GLU A 45 -13.45 2.09 -72.97
N ALA A 46 -13.58 0.92 -72.35
CA ALA A 46 -14.67 -0.01 -72.61
C ALA A 46 -16.06 0.48 -72.06
N GLY A 47 -16.12 1.57 -71.29
CA GLY A 47 -17.36 2.10 -70.69
C GLY A 47 -17.90 1.27 -69.52
N ASP A 48 -17.09 0.37 -68.97
CA ASP A 48 -17.51 -0.61 -67.95
C ASP A 48 -17.39 -0.06 -66.51
N VAL A 49 -16.76 1.08 -66.31
CA VAL A 49 -16.59 1.67 -64.97
C VAL A 49 -17.88 2.32 -64.51
N ALA A 50 -18.33 1.97 -63.31
CA ALA A 50 -19.53 2.52 -62.69
C ALA A 50 -19.22 3.73 -61.80
N SER A 51 -18.24 3.62 -60.92
CA SER A 51 -17.83 4.70 -60.03
C SER A 51 -16.34 4.63 -59.73
N VAL A 52 -15.74 5.81 -59.48
CA VAL A 52 -14.34 5.95 -59.13
C VAL A 52 -14.24 6.83 -57.86
N LYS A 53 -13.56 6.33 -56.83
CA LYS A 53 -13.29 7.02 -55.58
C LYS A 53 -11.81 7.27 -55.45
N PHE A 54 -11.40 8.52 -55.36
CA PHE A 54 -10.05 8.93 -55.10
C PHE A 54 -9.82 8.96 -53.58
N ASP A 55 -8.81 8.23 -53.09
CA ASP A 55 -8.46 8.16 -51.69
C ASP A 55 -6.92 8.31 -51.57
N GLY A 56 -6.46 9.56 -51.50
CA GLY A 56 -5.04 9.91 -51.50
C GLY A 56 -4.29 9.29 -52.68
N ASP A 57 -3.33 8.42 -52.39
CA ASP A 57 -2.48 7.73 -53.39
C ASP A 57 -3.13 6.49 -54.02
N VAL A 58 -4.38 6.19 -53.70
CA VAL A 58 -5.09 5.02 -54.20
C VAL A 58 -6.42 5.43 -54.88
N ILE A 59 -6.71 4.81 -55.99
CA ILE A 59 -7.99 4.92 -56.68
C ILE A 59 -8.75 3.62 -56.50
N HIS A 60 -9.94 3.71 -55.92
CA HIS A 60 -10.89 2.62 -55.82
C HIS A 60 -11.93 2.74 -56.93
N PHE A 61 -12.21 1.69 -57.65
CA PHE A 61 -13.21 1.75 -58.69
C PHE A 61 -14.07 0.46 -58.72
N SER A 62 -15.29 0.61 -59.19
CA SER A 62 -16.20 -0.49 -59.41
C SER A 62 -16.59 -0.55 -60.88
N THR A 63 -16.76 -1.79 -61.41
CA THR A 63 -17.22 -2.02 -62.78
C THR A 63 -18.70 -2.38 -62.77
N ARG A 64 -19.38 -2.12 -63.90
CA ARG A 64 -20.80 -2.49 -64.09
C ARG A 64 -20.99 -3.99 -64.23
N ALA A 65 -19.94 -4.70 -64.70
CA ALA A 65 -19.97 -6.14 -64.94
C ALA A 65 -19.69 -7.00 -63.70
N SER A 66 -19.06 -6.49 -62.67
CA SER A 66 -18.66 -7.26 -61.50
C SER A 66 -18.96 -6.53 -60.18
N PRO A 67 -19.45 -7.21 -59.13
CA PRO A 67 -19.64 -6.63 -57.82
C PRO A 67 -18.32 -6.44 -57.04
N VAL A 68 -17.18 -6.85 -57.63
CA VAL A 68 -15.84 -6.76 -57.00
C VAL A 68 -15.35 -5.31 -57.10
N LYS A 69 -14.86 -4.79 -56.00
CA LYS A 69 -14.18 -3.49 -55.96
C LYS A 69 -12.72 -3.69 -56.32
N PHE A 70 -12.19 -2.82 -57.13
CA PHE A 70 -10.79 -2.82 -57.57
C PHE A 70 -10.06 -1.63 -57.01
N LYS A 71 -8.76 -1.78 -56.76
CA LYS A 71 -7.91 -0.69 -56.38
C LYS A 71 -6.64 -0.60 -57.22
N THR A 72 -6.27 0.61 -57.55
CA THR A 72 -5.04 0.91 -58.29
C THR A 72 -4.33 2.13 -57.74
N GLN A 73 -3.09 2.33 -58.16
CA GLN A 73 -2.29 3.46 -57.70
C GLN A 73 -2.74 4.74 -58.41
N ASN A 74 -2.87 5.84 -57.68
CA ASN A 74 -3.24 7.14 -58.24
C ASN A 74 -1.96 7.81 -58.83
N PRO A 75 -1.95 8.11 -60.14
CA PRO A 75 -0.82 8.80 -60.77
C PRO A 75 -0.77 10.29 -60.39
N ASN A 76 -1.70 10.79 -59.62
CA ASN A 76 -1.82 12.19 -59.16
C ASN A 76 -1.87 13.20 -60.35
N SER A 77 -2.46 12.78 -61.47
CA SER A 77 -2.63 13.64 -62.62
C SER A 77 -3.88 14.57 -62.44
N PRO A 78 -3.69 15.89 -62.51
CA PRO A 78 -4.81 16.86 -62.32
C PRO A 78 -5.89 16.76 -63.43
N LEU A 79 -5.53 16.21 -64.60
CA LEU A 79 -6.47 16.05 -65.71
C LEU A 79 -7.32 14.75 -65.62
N LEU A 80 -6.94 13.80 -64.78
CA LEU A 80 -7.59 12.50 -64.68
C LEU A 80 -9.03 12.63 -64.19
N GLN A 81 -9.29 13.46 -63.18
CA GLN A 81 -10.64 13.68 -62.67
C GLN A 81 -11.57 14.31 -63.70
N GLU A 82 -11.09 15.34 -64.47
CA GLU A 82 -11.86 15.94 -65.52
C GLU A 82 -12.18 15.00 -66.65
N GLU A 83 -11.25 14.11 -67.00
CA GLU A 83 -11.43 13.18 -68.09
C GLU A 83 -12.42 12.05 -67.72
N LEU A 84 -12.41 11.60 -66.48
CA LEU A 84 -13.42 10.67 -65.95
C LEU A 84 -14.83 11.30 -65.89
N MET A 85 -14.93 12.55 -65.46
CA MET A 85 -16.20 13.32 -65.44
C MET A 85 -16.75 13.55 -66.85
N LYS A 86 -15.90 13.87 -67.84
CA LYS A 86 -16.34 14.02 -69.25
C LYS A 86 -16.95 12.73 -69.81
N ARG A 87 -16.56 11.57 -69.29
CA ARG A 87 -17.11 10.28 -69.67
C ARG A 87 -18.29 9.81 -68.83
N ALA A 88 -18.90 10.73 -68.04
CA ALA A 88 -20.05 10.49 -67.20
C ALA A 88 -19.86 9.38 -66.15
N ILE A 89 -18.62 9.24 -65.65
CA ILE A 89 -18.30 8.33 -64.54
C ILE A 89 -18.48 9.10 -63.25
N GLU A 90 -19.13 8.49 -62.27
CA GLU A 90 -19.32 9.07 -60.95
C GLU A 90 -17.97 9.14 -60.22
N VAL A 91 -17.47 10.36 -59.98
CA VAL A 91 -16.20 10.60 -59.32
C VAL A 91 -16.48 11.11 -57.91
N THR A 92 -15.98 10.40 -56.93
CA THR A 92 -16.00 10.83 -55.50
C THR A 92 -14.58 10.97 -54.98
N VAL A 93 -14.34 12.01 -54.21
CA VAL A 93 -13.06 12.20 -53.50
C VAL A 93 -13.33 11.89 -52.03
N ALA A 94 -12.58 10.94 -51.47
CA ALA A 94 -12.67 10.69 -50.03
C ALA A 94 -12.25 11.95 -49.28
N LYS A 95 -13.05 12.41 -48.37
CA LYS A 95 -12.55 13.32 -47.31
C LYS A 95 -11.60 12.50 -46.44
N ASP A 96 -10.54 13.12 -45.94
CA ASP A 96 -9.59 12.51 -45.01
C ASP A 96 -10.26 12.13 -43.67
N ASP A 97 -11.22 11.23 -43.71
CA ASP A 97 -11.85 10.67 -42.51
C ASP A 97 -10.82 9.82 -41.74
N ALA A 98 -9.75 9.37 -42.39
CA ALA A 98 -8.66 8.61 -41.79
C ALA A 98 -7.90 9.44 -40.74
N GLU A 99 -7.69 10.74 -40.97
CA GLU A 99 -7.05 11.62 -39.97
C GLU A 99 -7.95 11.82 -38.76
N ILE A 100 -9.24 11.99 -38.93
CA ILE A 100 -10.19 12.13 -37.83
C ILE A 100 -10.28 10.85 -37.02
N ILE A 101 -10.29 9.68 -37.68
CA ILE A 101 -10.31 8.37 -37.04
C ILE A 101 -9.01 8.15 -36.26
N SER A 102 -7.84 8.47 -36.84
CA SER A 102 -6.55 8.36 -36.13
C SER A 102 -6.49 9.24 -34.89
N LEU A 103 -6.95 10.49 -34.98
CA LEU A 103 -7.04 11.41 -33.84
C LEU A 103 -7.95 10.87 -32.72
N ILE A 104 -9.07 10.26 -33.08
CA ILE A 104 -9.98 9.63 -32.11
C ILE A 104 -9.30 8.43 -31.43
N PHE A 105 -8.60 7.59 -32.19
CA PHE A 105 -7.85 6.45 -31.64
C PHE A 105 -6.74 6.91 -30.71
N ASP A 106 -5.97 7.91 -31.09
CA ASP A 106 -4.91 8.48 -30.25
C ASP A 106 -5.49 9.07 -28.97
N ALA A 107 -6.59 9.82 -29.05
CA ALA A 107 -7.27 10.36 -27.88
C ALA A 107 -7.76 9.25 -26.93
N ILE A 108 -8.36 8.17 -27.44
CA ILE A 108 -8.80 7.01 -26.66
C ILE A 108 -7.60 6.31 -26.02
N PHE A 109 -6.50 6.13 -26.79
CA PHE A 109 -5.25 5.52 -26.30
C PHE A 109 -4.65 6.33 -25.16
N TYR A 110 -4.51 7.65 -25.31
CA TYR A 110 -4.00 8.52 -24.25
C TYR A 110 -4.89 8.52 -23.01
N LEU A 111 -6.20 8.56 -23.19
CA LEU A 111 -7.16 8.52 -22.10
C LEU A 111 -7.09 7.19 -21.32
N PHE A 112 -6.94 6.07 -22.03
CA PHE A 112 -6.70 4.76 -21.43
C PHE A 112 -5.35 4.70 -20.70
N PHE A 113 -4.27 5.15 -21.34
CA PHE A 113 -2.91 5.15 -20.79
C PHE A 113 -2.83 6.01 -19.51
N PHE A 114 -3.35 7.24 -19.56
CA PHE A 114 -3.41 8.10 -18.36
C PHE A 114 -4.34 7.51 -17.29
N GLY A 115 -5.45 6.87 -17.68
CA GLY A 115 -6.33 6.17 -16.76
C GLY A 115 -5.62 5.03 -16.02
N VAL A 116 -4.84 4.23 -16.72
CA VAL A 116 -4.02 3.15 -16.12
C VAL A 116 -2.95 3.73 -15.19
N ILE A 117 -2.26 4.79 -15.61
CA ILE A 117 -1.26 5.49 -14.77
C ILE A 117 -1.92 6.04 -13.50
N ILE A 118 -3.07 6.71 -13.60
CA ILE A 118 -3.79 7.24 -12.44
C ILE A 118 -4.22 6.12 -11.49
N ILE A 119 -4.71 4.99 -12.01
CA ILE A 119 -5.11 3.83 -11.19
C ILE A 119 -3.89 3.20 -10.52
N ALA A 120 -2.78 3.03 -11.26
CA ALA A 120 -1.53 2.53 -10.71
C ALA A 120 -0.99 3.47 -9.61
N PHE A 121 -0.95 4.78 -9.88
CA PHE A 121 -0.54 5.80 -8.94
C PHE A 121 -1.43 5.81 -7.68
N ARG A 122 -2.77 5.71 -7.84
CA ARG A 122 -3.71 5.58 -6.72
C ARG A 122 -3.50 4.29 -5.93
N LYS A 123 -3.11 3.19 -6.54
CA LYS A 123 -2.84 1.92 -5.87
C LYS A 123 -1.51 1.96 -5.11
N PHE A 124 -0.49 2.63 -5.66
CA PHE A 124 0.83 2.82 -5.02
C PHE A 124 0.81 3.84 -3.88
N ILE A 125 0.02 4.92 -4.03
CA ILE A 125 -0.08 6.01 -3.04
C ILE A 125 -1.38 5.91 -2.22
N SER A 126 -2.10 4.79 -2.34
CA SER A 126 -3.41 4.63 -1.71
C SER A 126 -3.36 4.92 -0.20
N PRO A 127 -4.31 5.73 0.31
CA PRO A 127 -4.50 5.92 1.75
C PRO A 127 -4.88 4.62 2.50
N ASN A 128 -5.02 3.51 1.80
CA ASN A 128 -5.23 2.17 2.38
C ASN A 128 -3.94 1.51 2.89
N THR A 129 -2.77 2.14 2.75
CA THR A 129 -1.49 1.62 3.26
C THR A 129 -1.56 1.38 4.77
N PHE A 130 -2.23 2.25 5.52
CA PHE A 130 -2.40 2.09 6.97
C PHE A 130 -3.79 1.55 7.32
N LYS A 131 -3.84 0.34 7.87
CA LYS A 131 -5.09 -0.32 8.27
C LYS A 131 -5.62 0.29 9.57
N VAL A 132 -6.89 0.66 9.62
CA VAL A 132 -7.55 1.08 10.87
C VAL A 132 -8.14 -0.16 11.55
N VAL A 133 -7.73 -0.41 12.77
CA VAL A 133 -8.26 -1.48 13.62
C VAL A 133 -9.25 -0.84 14.61
N HIS A 134 -10.53 -1.15 14.45
CA HIS A 134 -11.59 -0.60 15.31
C HIS A 134 -11.71 -1.30 16.66
N LYS A 135 -11.35 -2.59 16.71
CA LYS A 135 -11.33 -3.41 17.94
C LYS A 135 -10.04 -4.21 17.92
N THR A 136 -9.14 -3.92 18.84
CA THR A 136 -7.85 -4.64 18.91
C THR A 136 -8.01 -6.05 19.46
N GLY A 137 -9.08 -6.32 20.20
CA GLY A 137 -9.31 -7.60 20.87
C GLY A 137 -8.40 -7.84 22.08
N VAL A 138 -7.48 -6.91 22.36
CA VAL A 138 -6.48 -6.98 23.45
C VAL A 138 -6.83 -5.97 24.52
N LYS A 139 -6.71 -6.34 25.79
CA LYS A 139 -6.94 -5.49 26.97
C LYS A 139 -5.71 -5.46 27.87
N PHE A 140 -5.75 -4.65 28.92
CA PHE A 140 -4.69 -4.58 29.92
C PHE A 140 -4.47 -5.90 30.68
N ASP A 141 -5.50 -6.72 30.78
CA ASP A 141 -5.41 -8.06 31.41
C ASP A 141 -4.54 -9.03 30.60
N ASP A 142 -4.42 -8.81 29.27
CA ASP A 142 -3.58 -9.60 28.39
C ASP A 142 -2.09 -9.19 28.44
N VAL A 143 -1.78 -8.07 29.11
CA VAL A 143 -0.42 -7.57 29.28
C VAL A 143 0.05 -7.90 30.69
N VAL A 144 1.00 -8.77 30.81
CA VAL A 144 1.59 -9.13 32.10
C VAL A 144 2.57 -8.06 32.56
N GLY A 145 2.49 -7.68 33.83
CA GLY A 145 3.33 -6.64 34.42
C GLY A 145 2.94 -5.24 33.97
N MET A 146 3.91 -4.31 33.99
CA MET A 146 3.75 -2.91 33.60
C MET A 146 2.68 -2.14 34.38
N ASP A 147 2.37 -2.51 35.63
CA ASP A 147 1.24 -1.96 36.38
C ASP A 147 1.32 -0.45 36.60
N LYS A 148 2.54 0.08 36.78
CA LYS A 148 2.74 1.52 36.86
C LYS A 148 2.31 2.21 35.55
N PHE A 149 2.78 1.69 34.39
CA PHE A 149 2.44 2.26 33.10
C PHE A 149 0.94 2.14 32.79
N LYS A 150 0.30 1.03 33.17
CA LYS A 150 -1.14 0.85 33.02
C LYS A 150 -1.89 1.94 33.78
N ARG A 151 -1.52 2.22 35.06
CA ARG A 151 -2.12 3.29 35.86
C ARG A 151 -1.94 4.68 35.24
N ASP A 152 -0.71 5.00 34.81
CA ASP A 152 -0.41 6.29 34.20
C ASP A 152 -1.21 6.50 32.91
N MET A 153 -1.39 5.44 32.14
CA MET A 153 -2.12 5.49 30.88
C MET A 153 -3.65 5.57 31.07
N VAL A 154 -4.20 5.16 32.20
CA VAL A 154 -5.64 5.36 32.50
C VAL A 154 -6.00 6.84 32.44
N GLN A 155 -5.16 7.74 32.99
CA GLN A 155 -5.40 9.18 32.91
C GLN A 155 -5.35 9.69 31.46
N VAL A 156 -4.38 9.23 30.68
CA VAL A 156 -4.29 9.59 29.25
C VAL A 156 -5.52 9.13 28.49
N MET A 157 -6.01 7.92 28.77
CA MET A 157 -7.24 7.39 28.15
C MET A 157 -8.47 8.25 28.48
N GLU A 158 -8.62 8.71 29.71
CA GLU A 158 -9.74 9.57 30.11
C GLU A 158 -9.71 10.90 29.35
N ILE A 159 -8.53 11.52 29.22
CA ILE A 159 -8.35 12.74 28.44
C ILE A 159 -8.70 12.48 26.96
N MET A 160 -8.29 11.35 26.40
CA MET A 160 -8.57 10.97 25.01
C MET A 160 -10.08 10.76 24.74
N LYS A 161 -10.81 10.24 25.74
CA LYS A 161 -12.27 10.04 25.62
C LYS A 161 -13.04 11.36 25.59
N LYS A 162 -12.53 12.39 26.31
CA LYS A 162 -13.19 13.70 26.49
C LYS A 162 -12.25 14.89 26.27
N PRO A 163 -11.56 14.99 25.13
CA PRO A 163 -10.46 15.94 24.93
C PRO A 163 -10.91 17.40 25.08
N ALA A 164 -12.12 17.74 24.64
CA ALA A 164 -12.65 19.10 24.73
C ALA A 164 -12.94 19.54 26.18
N GLU A 165 -13.31 18.60 27.05
CA GLU A 165 -13.59 18.87 28.46
C GLU A 165 -12.29 19.21 29.22
N TYR A 166 -11.25 18.41 28.99
CA TYR A 166 -9.95 18.62 29.60
C TYR A 166 -9.25 19.89 29.06
N ALA A 167 -9.41 20.18 27.75
CA ALA A 167 -8.89 21.40 27.15
C ALA A 167 -9.48 22.67 27.78
N LYS A 168 -10.80 22.68 28.12
CA LYS A 168 -11.45 23.78 28.84
C LYS A 168 -10.86 24.01 30.24
N ARG A 169 -10.33 22.98 30.86
CA ARG A 169 -9.66 23.05 32.17
C ARG A 169 -8.17 23.41 32.08
N GLY A 170 -7.65 23.73 30.88
CA GLY A 170 -6.24 24.04 30.64
C GLY A 170 -5.33 22.82 30.65
N ILE A 171 -5.88 21.59 30.72
CA ILE A 171 -5.10 20.36 30.74
C ILE A 171 -4.76 19.96 29.28
N ARG A 172 -3.46 19.85 29.00
CA ARG A 172 -2.96 19.44 27.68
C ARG A 172 -2.66 17.94 27.67
N MET A 173 -3.22 17.23 26.70
CA MET A 173 -2.86 15.84 26.43
C MET A 173 -1.45 15.79 25.80
N PRO A 174 -0.62 14.78 26.15
CA PRO A 174 0.63 14.56 25.43
C PRO A 174 0.32 14.27 23.95
N LYS A 175 1.08 14.87 23.05
CA LYS A 175 0.95 14.63 21.62
C LYS A 175 1.51 13.26 21.23
N GLY A 176 2.63 12.90 21.85
CA GLY A 176 3.33 11.66 21.59
C GLY A 176 3.90 11.02 22.83
N ILE A 177 3.93 9.70 22.84
CA ILE A 177 4.56 8.85 23.84
C ILE A 177 5.61 8.00 23.15
N LEU A 178 6.82 8.00 23.68
CA LEU A 178 7.91 7.16 23.21
C LEU A 178 8.08 5.99 24.16
N LEU A 179 7.94 4.78 23.63
CA LEU A 179 8.18 3.52 24.34
C LEU A 179 9.59 3.03 24.01
N GLU A 180 10.49 3.05 24.98
CA GLU A 180 11.82 2.47 24.86
C GLU A 180 11.87 1.13 25.57
N GLY A 181 12.63 0.19 25.07
CA GLY A 181 12.90 -1.08 25.73
C GLY A 181 13.41 -2.13 24.76
N GLU A 182 13.95 -3.19 25.31
CA GLU A 182 14.46 -4.31 24.52
C GLU A 182 13.39 -4.98 23.66
N PRO A 183 13.80 -5.57 22.53
CA PRO A 183 12.90 -6.36 21.67
C PRO A 183 12.20 -7.47 22.48
N GLY A 184 10.92 -7.70 22.19
CA GLY A 184 10.15 -8.76 22.83
C GLY A 184 9.59 -8.48 24.22
N ASN A 185 9.72 -7.24 24.74
CA ASN A 185 9.12 -6.84 26.04
C ASN A 185 7.69 -6.32 25.94
N GLY A 186 6.98 -6.60 24.83
CA GLY A 186 5.55 -6.34 24.75
C GLY A 186 5.14 -4.90 24.42
N LYS A 187 6.04 -4.04 23.89
CA LYS A 187 5.74 -2.64 23.50
C LYS A 187 4.53 -2.54 22.58
N THR A 188 4.49 -3.33 21.53
CA THR A 188 3.40 -3.38 20.55
C THR A 188 2.09 -3.92 21.17
N LEU A 189 2.20 -4.93 22.03
CA LEU A 189 1.06 -5.50 22.76
C LEU A 189 0.44 -4.46 23.69
N PHE A 190 1.25 -3.73 24.44
CA PHE A 190 0.82 -2.67 25.32
C PHE A 190 0.06 -1.56 24.57
N ALA A 191 0.56 -1.10 23.43
CA ALA A 191 -0.12 -0.08 22.62
C ALA A 191 -1.48 -0.57 22.09
N LYS A 192 -1.57 -1.84 21.69
CA LYS A 192 -2.84 -2.49 21.30
C LYS A 192 -3.80 -2.59 22.48
N ALA A 193 -3.31 -2.98 23.66
CA ALA A 193 -4.09 -3.10 24.87
C ALA A 193 -4.66 -1.75 25.31
N LEU A 194 -3.84 -0.69 25.24
CA LEU A 194 -4.27 0.67 25.53
C LEU A 194 -5.43 1.12 24.64
N ALA A 195 -5.35 0.85 23.33
CA ALA A 195 -6.43 1.17 22.40
C ALA A 195 -7.70 0.34 22.66
N GLY A 196 -7.53 -0.94 23.02
CA GLY A 196 -8.63 -1.84 23.35
C GLY A 196 -9.36 -1.46 24.62
N GLU A 197 -8.60 -1.11 25.67
CA GLU A 197 -9.13 -0.64 26.97
C GLU A 197 -9.87 0.70 26.81
N ALA A 198 -9.28 1.62 26.04
CA ALA A 198 -9.90 2.91 25.74
C ALA A 198 -11.11 2.78 24.78
N LYS A 199 -11.26 1.65 24.08
CA LYS A 199 -12.27 1.41 23.02
C LYS A 199 -12.17 2.42 21.88
N ILE A 200 -10.98 2.81 21.49
CA ILE A 200 -10.70 3.76 20.42
C ILE A 200 -10.02 3.08 19.24
N ASN A 201 -9.97 3.80 18.10
CA ASN A 201 -9.33 3.28 16.90
C ASN A 201 -7.81 3.14 17.07
N PHE A 202 -7.24 2.10 16.48
CA PHE A 202 -5.81 1.84 16.47
C PHE A 202 -5.30 1.80 15.02
N ILE A 203 -4.25 2.55 14.73
CA ILE A 203 -3.65 2.63 13.40
C ILE A 203 -2.18 2.22 13.53
N PRO A 204 -1.86 0.94 13.29
CA PRO A 204 -0.47 0.49 13.29
C PRO A 204 0.25 0.93 12.03
N ALA A 205 1.51 1.32 12.21
CA ALA A 205 2.49 1.57 11.17
C ALA A 205 3.84 1.02 11.64
N LYS A 206 4.72 0.65 10.71
CA LYS A 206 6.13 0.35 10.96
C LYS A 206 6.99 1.40 10.30
N ALA A 207 8.22 1.56 10.76
CA ALA A 207 9.20 2.43 10.11
C ALA A 207 9.31 2.13 8.60
N THR A 208 9.40 0.85 8.24
CA THR A 208 9.48 0.36 6.85
C THR A 208 8.26 0.70 5.99
N ASP A 209 7.10 0.97 6.59
CA ASP A 209 5.91 1.40 5.83
C ASP A 209 6.11 2.78 5.17
N PHE A 210 7.01 3.61 5.71
CA PHE A 210 7.32 4.92 5.16
C PHE A 210 8.39 4.87 4.08
N GLU A 211 9.21 3.84 4.05
CA GLU A 211 10.24 3.66 3.03
C GLU A 211 9.63 3.46 1.64
N SER A 212 10.32 3.96 0.63
CA SER A 212 9.90 3.81 -0.76
C SER A 212 11.12 3.88 -1.68
N MET A 213 11.10 3.11 -2.76
CA MET A 213 12.08 3.23 -3.84
C MET A 213 11.99 4.57 -4.59
N PHE A 214 10.85 5.27 -4.46
CA PHE A 214 10.63 6.56 -5.11
C PHE A 214 10.77 7.69 -4.10
N MET A 215 11.63 8.66 -4.41
CA MET A 215 11.85 9.87 -3.61
C MET A 215 10.53 10.62 -3.37
N ALA A 216 10.40 11.24 -2.20
CA ALA A 216 9.25 12.02 -1.76
C ALA A 216 7.95 11.24 -1.45
N ILE A 217 7.87 9.93 -1.66
CA ILE A 217 6.69 9.14 -1.28
C ILE A 217 6.64 8.93 0.24
N GLY A 218 7.78 8.77 0.90
CA GLY A 218 7.86 8.64 2.36
C GLY A 218 7.17 9.80 3.11
N PRO A 219 7.54 11.05 2.86
CA PRO A 219 6.86 12.21 3.44
C PRO A 219 5.35 12.28 3.13
N LEU A 220 4.95 11.86 1.92
CA LEU A 220 3.54 11.79 1.56
C LEU A 220 2.79 10.73 2.38
N LYS A 221 3.38 9.54 2.60
CA LYS A 221 2.80 8.49 3.45
C LYS A 221 2.60 8.98 4.89
N VAL A 222 3.55 9.75 5.45
CA VAL A 222 3.39 10.40 6.76
C VAL A 222 2.16 11.30 6.77
N LYS A 223 2.03 12.23 5.82
CA LYS A 223 0.85 13.11 5.72
C LYS A 223 -0.46 12.33 5.59
N LEU A 224 -0.47 11.24 4.83
CA LEU A 224 -1.65 10.38 4.65
C LEU A 224 -2.01 9.65 5.95
N LEU A 225 -1.02 9.14 6.72
CA LEU A 225 -1.24 8.52 8.03
C LEU A 225 -1.92 9.51 8.98
N PHE A 226 -1.38 10.70 9.14
CA PHE A 226 -1.92 11.71 10.04
C PHE A 226 -3.28 12.27 9.57
N LYS A 227 -3.47 12.45 8.26
CA LYS A 227 -4.78 12.77 7.68
C LYS A 227 -5.83 11.70 7.99
N LYS A 228 -5.44 10.42 7.92
CA LYS A 228 -6.31 9.29 8.28
C LYS A 228 -6.61 9.27 9.77
N ALA A 229 -5.61 9.50 10.63
CA ALA A 229 -5.76 9.59 12.07
C ALA A 229 -6.76 10.69 12.47
N ARG A 230 -6.59 11.90 11.95
CA ARG A 230 -7.52 13.02 12.20
C ARG A 230 -8.96 12.72 11.80
N ARG A 231 -9.17 11.92 10.74
CA ARG A 231 -10.52 11.52 10.29
C ARG A 231 -11.13 10.40 11.12
N ARG A 232 -10.31 9.70 11.90
CA ARG A 232 -10.70 8.54 12.70
C ARG A 232 -10.54 8.75 14.20
N ALA A 233 -10.33 9.99 14.60
CA ALA A 233 -10.26 10.38 16.02
C ALA A 233 -11.60 10.06 16.74
N PRO A 234 -11.55 9.62 18.02
CA PRO A 234 -10.34 9.38 18.80
C PRO A 234 -9.57 8.12 18.34
N CYS A 235 -8.24 8.23 18.25
CA CYS A 235 -7.41 7.10 17.82
C CYS A 235 -5.99 7.17 18.38
N ILE A 236 -5.33 6.00 18.43
CA ILE A 236 -3.90 5.85 18.64
C ILE A 236 -3.22 5.53 17.31
N VAL A 237 -2.23 6.33 16.95
CA VAL A 237 -1.28 6.01 15.88
C VAL A 237 -0.08 5.35 16.52
N PHE A 238 0.21 4.11 16.17
CA PHE A 238 1.35 3.37 16.69
C PHE A 238 2.40 3.21 15.60
N ILE A 239 3.62 3.63 15.87
CA ILE A 239 4.76 3.49 14.93
C ILE A 239 5.78 2.57 15.59
N ASP A 240 5.93 1.37 15.04
CA ASP A 240 6.89 0.38 15.52
C ASP A 240 8.25 0.55 14.83
N GLU A 241 9.31 0.07 15.47
CA GLU A 241 10.69 0.13 14.95
C GLU A 241 11.11 1.55 14.58
N PHE A 242 10.72 2.53 15.41
CA PHE A 242 10.86 3.95 15.11
C PHE A 242 12.30 4.41 14.87
N ASP A 243 13.27 3.71 15.43
CA ASP A 243 14.70 3.86 15.18
C ASP A 243 15.07 3.65 13.71
N GLY A 244 14.30 2.88 12.93
CA GLY A 244 14.54 2.71 11.49
C GLY A 244 14.43 3.99 10.66
N ILE A 245 13.61 4.97 11.09
CA ILE A 245 13.42 6.25 10.39
C ILE A 245 13.82 7.46 11.22
N GLY A 246 13.78 7.35 12.55
CA GLY A 246 13.99 8.46 13.47
C GLY A 246 15.45 8.73 13.84
N THR A 247 16.41 8.07 13.20
CA THR A 247 17.83 8.17 13.52
C THR A 247 18.43 9.56 13.34
N ILE A 248 19.51 9.82 14.07
CA ILE A 248 20.30 11.07 14.00
C ILE A 248 20.75 11.31 12.56
N ARG A 249 20.61 12.55 12.11
CA ARG A 249 20.97 12.97 10.76
C ARG A 249 22.47 12.89 10.54
N ASN A 250 22.93 11.95 9.74
CA ASN A 250 24.29 11.92 9.23
C ASN A 250 24.29 12.59 7.85
N TYR A 251 25.13 13.63 7.68
CA TYR A 251 25.19 14.39 6.41
C TYR A 251 26.13 13.76 5.38
N ASN A 252 26.26 12.42 5.36
CA ASN A 252 27.17 11.74 4.44
C ASN A 252 26.64 11.60 2.98
N GLY A 253 25.46 12.20 2.71
CA GLY A 253 25.02 12.44 1.32
C GLY A 253 24.41 11.25 0.60
N SER A 254 24.13 10.13 1.27
CA SER A 254 23.41 9.02 0.61
C SER A 254 21.95 9.37 0.31
N ALA A 255 21.39 8.85 -0.78
CA ALA A 255 20.01 9.11 -1.17
C ALA A 255 19.00 8.60 -0.10
N LEU A 256 19.33 7.50 0.59
CA LEU A 256 18.53 6.93 1.68
C LEU A 256 18.50 7.83 2.91
N GLU A 257 19.65 8.40 3.31
CA GLU A 257 19.74 9.34 4.44
C GLU A 257 18.97 10.63 4.16
N THR A 258 18.99 11.10 2.91
CA THR A 258 18.20 12.27 2.48
C THR A 258 16.70 11.99 2.59
N GLU A 259 16.23 10.80 2.22
CA GLU A 259 14.81 10.43 2.30
C GLU A 259 14.37 10.25 3.76
N ASN A 260 15.16 9.60 4.61
CA ASN A 260 14.88 9.50 6.06
C ASN A 260 14.81 10.87 6.72
N THR A 261 15.69 11.79 6.38
CA THR A 261 15.65 13.18 6.87
C THR A 261 14.34 13.88 6.44
N ARG A 262 13.85 13.65 5.24
CA ARG A 262 12.57 14.18 4.76
C ARG A 262 11.38 13.57 5.48
N ILE A 263 11.41 12.26 5.75
CA ILE A 263 10.38 11.54 6.53
C ILE A 263 10.33 12.10 7.96
N VAL A 264 11.48 12.23 8.63
CA VAL A 264 11.58 12.84 9.97
C VAL A 264 11.04 14.27 9.96
N THR A 265 11.42 15.08 8.97
CA THR A 265 10.93 16.46 8.85
C THR A 265 9.41 16.49 8.65
N ALA A 266 8.84 15.58 7.86
CA ALA A 266 7.40 15.48 7.69
C ALA A 266 6.68 15.05 8.99
N LEU A 267 7.27 14.12 9.76
CA LEU A 267 6.77 13.71 11.07
C LEU A 267 6.79 14.89 12.07
N LEU A 268 7.89 15.64 12.13
CA LEU A 268 8.01 16.83 12.96
C LEU A 268 6.92 17.86 12.62
N ASN A 269 6.73 18.15 11.34
CA ASN A 269 5.71 19.10 10.89
C ASN A 269 4.28 18.63 11.25
N GLU A 270 4.00 17.33 11.12
CA GLU A 270 2.69 16.77 11.49
C GLU A 270 2.49 16.81 13.02
N LEU A 271 3.51 16.53 13.83
CA LEU A 271 3.46 16.63 15.29
C LEU A 271 3.33 18.09 15.78
N ASP A 272 4.04 19.03 15.15
CA ASP A 272 3.97 20.46 15.50
C ASP A 272 2.61 21.05 15.13
N GLY A 273 2.10 20.73 13.94
CA GLY A 273 0.77 21.12 13.48
C GLY A 273 -0.40 20.38 14.14
N PHE A 274 -0.11 19.53 15.11
CA PHE A 274 -1.10 18.67 15.76
C PHE A 274 -1.74 19.37 16.94
N GLU A 275 -3.05 19.60 16.89
CA GLU A 275 -3.81 20.05 18.04
C GLU A 275 -4.18 18.83 18.90
N ALA A 276 -3.63 18.76 20.10
CA ALA A 276 -3.92 17.70 21.07
C ALA A 276 -5.44 17.55 21.38
N SER A 277 -6.21 18.63 21.19
CA SER A 277 -7.66 18.66 21.36
C SER A 277 -8.45 17.77 20.39
N LYS A 278 -7.82 17.24 19.33
CA LYS A 278 -8.49 16.40 18.33
C LYS A 278 -8.54 14.91 18.65
N GLY A 279 -8.08 14.51 19.86
CA GLY A 279 -8.22 13.12 20.33
C GLY A 279 -7.35 12.11 19.56
N VAL A 280 -6.18 12.52 19.06
CA VAL A 280 -5.21 11.60 18.47
C VAL A 280 -3.96 11.56 19.35
N LEU A 281 -3.48 10.37 19.65
CA LEU A 281 -2.24 10.11 20.38
C LEU A 281 -1.29 9.34 19.46
N VAL A 282 -0.04 9.80 19.39
CA VAL A 282 1.01 9.08 18.67
C VAL A 282 1.85 8.31 19.67
N ILE A 283 2.01 7.01 19.47
CA ILE A 283 2.91 6.17 20.28
C ILE A 283 3.96 5.61 19.34
N ALA A 284 5.23 5.88 19.62
CA ALA A 284 6.35 5.31 18.88
C ALA A 284 7.13 4.33 19.77
N ALA A 285 7.47 3.17 19.22
CA ALA A 285 8.29 2.16 19.89
C ALA A 285 9.69 2.13 19.29
N THR A 286 10.71 2.15 20.15
CA THR A 286 12.12 2.10 19.77
C THR A 286 12.89 1.18 20.72
N ASN A 287 14.01 0.66 20.26
CA ASN A 287 14.94 -0.07 21.11
C ASN A 287 15.95 0.88 21.78
N SER A 288 16.17 2.08 21.23
CA SER A 288 17.09 3.07 21.81
C SER A 288 16.65 4.50 21.53
N ILE A 289 16.33 5.23 22.57
CA ILE A 289 16.04 6.68 22.46
C ILE A 289 17.31 7.46 22.04
N LYS A 290 18.50 6.98 22.41
CA LYS A 290 19.76 7.64 22.08
C LYS A 290 20.04 7.67 20.57
N ALA A 291 19.49 6.75 19.82
CA ALA A 291 19.63 6.69 18.38
C ALA A 291 18.73 7.71 17.65
N LEU A 292 17.71 8.27 18.32
CA LEU A 292 16.74 9.15 17.68
C LEU A 292 17.21 10.59 17.55
N ASP A 293 16.75 11.28 16.51
CA ASP A 293 16.97 12.72 16.32
C ASP A 293 16.44 13.49 17.54
N PRO A 294 17.30 14.29 18.22
CA PRO A 294 16.90 15.07 19.39
C PRO A 294 15.70 16.00 19.16
N ALA A 295 15.43 16.39 17.91
CA ALA A 295 14.27 17.19 17.56
C ALA A 295 12.94 16.47 17.81
N LEU A 296 12.89 15.13 17.65
CA LEU A 296 11.70 14.33 17.90
C LEU A 296 11.31 14.27 19.37
N ILE A 297 12.32 14.26 20.26
CA ILE A 297 12.15 14.06 21.70
C ILE A 297 12.04 15.37 22.49
N ARG A 298 11.84 16.51 21.79
CA ARG A 298 11.60 17.81 22.43
C ARG A 298 10.16 17.92 22.96
N PRO A 299 9.94 18.69 24.06
CA PRO A 299 8.59 18.99 24.53
C PRO A 299 7.69 19.55 23.42
N GLY A 300 6.43 19.13 23.41
CA GLY A 300 5.47 19.48 22.37
C GLY A 300 5.40 18.49 21.19
N ARG A 301 6.21 17.40 21.21
CA ARG A 301 6.26 16.32 20.23
C ARG A 301 6.09 14.98 20.93
N PHE A 302 7.18 14.26 21.21
CA PHE A 302 7.12 13.10 22.11
C PHE A 302 7.36 13.59 23.55
N ASP A 303 6.27 13.99 24.20
CA ASP A 303 6.30 14.63 25.53
C ASP A 303 6.61 13.63 26.64
N ALA A 304 6.13 12.41 26.51
CA ALA A 304 6.32 11.35 27.49
C ALA A 304 7.29 10.29 26.95
N LYS A 305 8.23 9.89 27.80
CA LYS A 305 9.19 8.82 27.55
C LYS A 305 8.97 7.75 28.60
N LEU A 306 8.70 6.54 28.16
CA LEU A 306 8.41 5.40 29.01
C LEU A 306 9.38 4.28 28.67
N THR A 307 10.18 3.85 29.64
CA THR A 307 11.08 2.70 29.48
C THR A 307 10.37 1.45 29.93
N VAL A 308 10.15 0.51 28.99
CA VAL A 308 9.58 -0.80 29.26
C VAL A 308 10.69 -1.72 29.78
N PRO A 309 10.67 -2.05 31.07
CA PRO A 309 11.72 -2.88 31.65
C PRO A 309 11.57 -4.34 31.27
N TYR A 310 12.58 -5.15 31.57
CA TYR A 310 12.41 -6.58 31.63
C TYR A 310 11.35 -6.96 32.69
N PRO A 311 10.65 -8.09 32.52
CA PRO A 311 9.65 -8.53 33.49
C PRO A 311 10.34 -8.81 34.84
N ASP A 312 9.75 -8.29 35.91
CA ASP A 312 10.15 -8.62 37.28
C ASP A 312 9.77 -10.08 37.64
N GLU A 313 10.18 -10.56 38.81
CA GLU A 313 9.94 -11.96 39.18
C GLU A 313 8.45 -12.33 39.20
N ALA A 314 7.60 -11.42 39.69
CA ALA A 314 6.15 -11.63 39.70
C ALA A 314 5.56 -11.71 38.28
N ALA A 315 6.01 -10.82 37.38
CA ALA A 315 5.61 -10.85 35.99
C ALA A 315 6.15 -12.10 35.27
N ARG A 316 7.41 -12.51 35.52
CA ARG A 316 7.95 -13.74 34.95
C ARG A 316 7.15 -14.98 35.36
N ARG A 317 6.76 -15.07 36.65
CA ARG A 317 5.90 -16.15 37.13
C ARG A 317 4.58 -16.19 36.35
N GLN A 318 3.89 -15.05 36.21
CA GLN A 318 2.66 -14.97 35.43
C GLN A 318 2.85 -15.31 33.96
N LEU A 319 3.97 -14.91 33.35
CA LEU A 319 4.33 -15.24 31.97
C LEU A 319 4.54 -16.76 31.81
N VAL A 320 5.24 -17.39 32.76
CA VAL A 320 5.42 -18.86 32.77
C VAL A 320 4.06 -19.55 32.88
N GLU A 321 3.20 -19.16 33.80
CA GLU A 321 1.84 -19.70 33.93
C GLU A 321 1.04 -19.54 32.62
N MET A 322 1.13 -18.38 31.99
CA MET A 322 0.42 -18.08 30.75
C MET A 322 0.95 -18.90 29.55
N TYR A 323 2.27 -18.97 29.36
CA TYR A 323 2.89 -19.65 28.23
C TYR A 323 3.00 -21.16 28.38
N SER A 324 2.83 -21.67 29.62
CA SER A 324 2.75 -23.12 29.89
C SER A 324 1.33 -23.66 29.69
N ARG A 325 0.32 -22.84 29.43
CA ARG A 325 -1.04 -23.31 29.15
C ARG A 325 -1.04 -24.25 27.94
N GLY A 326 -1.53 -25.48 28.16
CA GLY A 326 -1.56 -26.52 27.15
C GLY A 326 -0.24 -27.29 26.94
N LYS A 327 0.80 -26.95 27.71
CA LYS A 327 2.06 -27.73 27.81
C LYS A 327 2.06 -28.45 29.16
N GLN A 328 2.81 -29.52 29.28
CA GLN A 328 2.91 -30.33 30.51
C GLN A 328 4.32 -30.11 31.11
N PRO A 329 4.49 -29.20 32.08
CA PRO A 329 5.72 -29.06 32.81
C PRO A 329 5.86 -30.20 33.85
N ALA A 330 7.04 -30.75 33.99
CA ALA A 330 7.38 -31.65 35.12
C ALA A 330 7.28 -30.89 36.44
N ALA A 331 7.13 -31.60 37.54
CA ALA A 331 6.95 -31.03 38.88
C ALA A 331 8.05 -30.05 39.30
N GLU A 332 9.27 -30.23 38.82
CA GLU A 332 10.41 -29.35 39.08
C GLU A 332 10.34 -28.05 38.30
N CYS A 333 9.58 -27.99 37.22
CA CYS A 333 9.35 -26.84 36.37
C CYS A 333 8.21 -25.96 36.92
N SER A 334 8.13 -25.77 38.23
CA SER A 334 7.14 -24.86 38.82
C SER A 334 7.32 -23.42 38.32
N PRO A 335 6.25 -22.61 38.24
CA PRO A 335 6.33 -21.21 37.82
C PRO A 335 7.33 -20.40 38.65
N GLU A 336 7.49 -20.70 39.93
CA GLU A 336 8.43 -20.06 40.84
C GLU A 336 9.89 -20.38 40.45
N ASN A 337 10.18 -21.66 40.18
CA ASN A 337 11.53 -22.11 39.81
C ASN A 337 11.93 -21.54 38.44
N LEU A 338 11.05 -21.63 37.45
CA LEU A 338 11.29 -21.11 36.12
C LEU A 338 11.41 -19.59 36.10
N ALA A 339 10.63 -18.88 36.93
CA ALA A 339 10.75 -17.42 37.04
C ALA A 339 12.12 -16.98 37.52
N ARG A 340 12.84 -17.78 38.33
CA ARG A 340 14.23 -17.51 38.73
C ARG A 340 15.22 -17.79 37.62
N GLU A 341 15.07 -18.91 36.91
CA GLU A 341 15.91 -19.28 35.77
C GLU A 341 15.83 -18.22 34.65
N PHE A 342 14.67 -17.61 34.44
CA PHE A 342 14.45 -16.60 33.40
C PHE A 342 14.81 -15.16 33.82
N GLN A 343 15.68 -14.98 34.79
CA GLN A 343 16.15 -13.65 35.17
C GLN A 343 16.87 -12.97 33.98
N GLY A 344 16.44 -11.74 33.64
CA GLY A 344 17.00 -10.97 32.53
C GLY A 344 16.44 -11.36 31.15
N PHE A 345 15.46 -12.26 31.08
CA PHE A 345 14.84 -12.63 29.81
C PHE A 345 13.68 -11.69 29.44
N SER A 346 13.56 -11.40 28.16
CA SER A 346 12.39 -10.70 27.62
C SER A 346 11.16 -11.64 27.60
N CYS A 347 9.95 -11.06 27.52
CA CYS A 347 8.73 -11.85 27.45
C CYS A 347 8.73 -12.84 26.26
N ALA A 348 9.21 -12.42 25.10
CA ALA A 348 9.31 -13.26 23.91
C ALA A 348 10.37 -14.36 24.08
N LYS A 349 11.47 -14.10 24.79
CA LYS A 349 12.50 -15.09 25.07
C LYS A 349 11.94 -16.18 25.97
N ILE A 350 11.17 -15.82 27.03
CA ILE A 350 10.51 -16.78 27.92
C ILE A 350 9.54 -17.68 27.13
N GLU A 351 8.73 -17.08 26.25
CA GLU A 351 7.80 -17.83 25.39
C GLU A 351 8.53 -18.82 24.49
N SER A 352 9.59 -18.37 23.83
CA SER A 352 10.42 -19.21 22.93
C SER A 352 11.06 -20.40 23.67
N VAL A 353 11.66 -20.13 24.84
CA VAL A 353 12.32 -21.18 25.63
C VAL A 353 11.31 -22.24 26.08
N LEU A 354 10.16 -21.83 26.61
CA LEU A 354 9.12 -22.78 27.03
C LEU A 354 8.53 -23.58 25.88
N ASN A 355 8.48 -22.98 24.70
CA ASN A 355 8.04 -23.68 23.51
C ASN A 355 9.08 -24.70 23.02
N ASN A 356 10.35 -24.33 23.01
CA ASN A 356 11.44 -25.19 22.60
C ASN A 356 11.64 -26.37 23.58
N ALA A 357 11.54 -26.12 24.90
CA ALA A 357 11.58 -27.17 25.92
C ALA A 357 10.46 -28.19 25.70
N ALA A 358 9.23 -27.78 25.48
CA ALA A 358 8.12 -28.67 25.17
C ALA A 358 8.31 -29.43 23.85
N LEU A 359 8.89 -28.79 22.83
CA LEU A 359 9.19 -29.41 21.55
C LEU A 359 10.25 -30.52 21.69
N ARG A 360 11.33 -30.29 22.47
CA ARG A 360 12.36 -31.31 22.75
C ARG A 360 11.78 -32.53 23.45
N ALA A 361 10.99 -32.32 24.51
CA ALA A 361 10.30 -33.41 25.18
C ALA A 361 9.44 -34.25 24.22
N GLY A 362 8.69 -33.56 23.34
CA GLY A 362 7.88 -34.24 22.32
C GLY A 362 8.70 -35.04 21.30
N GLN A 363 9.86 -34.52 20.87
CA GLN A 363 10.76 -35.21 19.96
C GLN A 363 11.34 -36.52 20.59
N GLU A 364 11.55 -36.52 21.91
CA GLU A 364 11.99 -37.67 22.65
C GLU A 364 10.83 -38.60 23.09
N GLY A 365 9.60 -38.31 22.65
CA GLY A 365 8.41 -39.10 22.98
C GLY A 365 7.91 -38.89 24.41
N ARG A 366 8.39 -37.87 25.11
CA ARG A 366 7.94 -37.50 26.47
C ARG A 366 6.79 -36.52 26.40
N ALA A 367 5.82 -36.66 27.30
CA ALA A 367 4.69 -35.72 27.41
C ALA A 367 5.09 -34.48 28.22
N GLU A 368 5.96 -34.65 29.21
CA GLU A 368 6.38 -33.57 30.13
C GLU A 368 7.77 -33.06 29.78
N PHE A 369 7.97 -31.76 29.79
CA PHE A 369 9.30 -31.16 29.68
C PHE A 369 9.93 -30.95 31.04
N THR A 370 11.23 -31.18 31.13
CA THR A 370 12.03 -31.15 32.38
C THR A 370 12.82 -29.82 32.45
N LEU A 371 13.44 -29.59 33.61
CA LEU A 371 14.33 -28.43 33.81
C LEU A 371 15.57 -28.51 32.90
N GLU A 372 16.02 -29.73 32.56
CA GLU A 372 17.11 -29.98 31.62
C GLU A 372 16.75 -29.50 30.20
N ASP A 373 15.51 -29.80 29.74
CA ASP A 373 15.00 -29.29 28.45
C ASP A 373 14.95 -27.77 28.43
N VAL A 374 14.52 -27.15 29.55
CA VAL A 374 14.49 -25.66 29.67
C VAL A 374 15.89 -25.07 29.61
N ARG A 375 16.86 -25.64 30.33
CA ARG A 375 18.25 -25.18 30.31
C ARG A 375 18.91 -25.32 28.95
N ALA A 376 18.65 -26.45 28.28
CA ALA A 376 19.11 -26.64 26.92
C ALA A 376 18.48 -25.65 25.95
N ALA A 377 17.18 -25.39 26.08
CA ALA A 377 16.50 -24.39 25.28
C ALA A 377 17.00 -22.96 25.58
N CYS A 378 17.40 -22.64 26.82
CA CYS A 378 18.02 -21.35 27.15
C CYS A 378 19.32 -21.14 26.39
N SER A 379 20.18 -22.14 26.31
CA SER A 379 21.47 -22.06 25.60
C SER A 379 21.33 -21.92 24.08
N GLU A 380 20.19 -22.36 23.51
CA GLU A 380 19.92 -22.21 22.08
C GLU A 380 19.42 -20.79 21.71
N VAL A 381 18.93 -20.03 22.68
CA VAL A 381 18.32 -18.71 22.47
C VAL A 381 19.26 -17.57 22.89
N GLU A 382 20.40 -17.87 23.51
CA GLU A 382 21.49 -16.91 23.77
C GLU A 382 22.21 -16.51 22.49
#